data_b922ab06bcd489d6b6fc6d21adeea657
#
_entry.id   b922ab06bcd489d6b6fc6d21adeea657
#
_cell.length_a   1.000
_cell.length_b   1.000
_cell.length_c   1.000
_cell.angle_alpha   90.00
_cell.angle_beta   90.00
_cell.angle_gamma   90.00
#
_symmetry.space_group_name_H-M   'P 1'
#
loop_
_entity.id
_entity.type
_entity.pdbx_description
1 polymer ?
#
loop_
_entity_poly.entity_id
_entity_poly.type
_entity_poly.pdbx_seq_one_letter_code
_entity_poly.pdbx_strand_id
1 'polypeptide(L)'
;MPAAVQAQSQIKPQQEGAVQRAARSGELVLSGFADVPPLMMLSPQGQPSGYGILVAERIAAELSQAVGRPVKVRFAPTGDPASLVNSITSGKADIACGLPFSWELDMQVDFSLPIGLSGVRLLAPSGRFDGSPAALAGRRIGVVRQSLGETELRGMQPKAKPVAFDNLKAAVAAMQAGSVDGVIGDTIVLAGLVRQQGLPGLALSPDFPYEAYGVSCVLAENDSAFRNVVNLAIARLLQGYLDGQPDTVTAVNRWLGPASALGLPESAIRASFEAVLLGVETIRPVLEGQAASSGR
;
A
#
# COMPACT_ATOMS: atom_id res chain seq x y z
N MET A 1 -3.50 33.08 -49.50
CA MET A 1 -4.42 32.15 -48.84
C MET A 1 -3.61 31.32 -47.88
N PRO A 2 -3.70 31.50 -46.54
CA PRO A 2 -3.00 30.66 -45.62
C PRO A 2 -3.79 29.35 -45.41
N ALA A 3 -3.11 28.22 -45.56
CA ALA A 3 -3.63 26.90 -45.31
C ALA A 3 -3.90 26.72 -43.81
N ALA A 4 -5.15 26.45 -43.42
CA ALA A 4 -5.55 26.12 -42.07
C ALA A 4 -4.98 24.74 -41.73
N VAL A 5 -4.02 24.68 -40.79
CA VAL A 5 -3.54 23.45 -40.20
C VAL A 5 -4.66 22.94 -39.25
N GLN A 6 -5.43 21.97 -39.72
CA GLN A 6 -6.34 21.22 -38.87
C GLN A 6 -5.52 20.29 -37.95
N ALA A 7 -5.30 20.75 -36.74
CA ALA A 7 -4.85 19.86 -35.67
C ALA A 7 -6.00 18.89 -35.33
N GLN A 8 -6.02 17.74 -35.95
CA GLN A 8 -6.84 16.62 -35.50
C GLN A 8 -6.27 16.12 -34.17
N SER A 9 -6.85 16.56 -33.06
CA SER A 9 -6.66 15.93 -31.78
C SER A 9 -7.15 14.47 -31.91
N GLN A 10 -6.22 13.54 -32.02
CA GLN A 10 -6.53 12.12 -31.93
C GLN A 10 -6.95 11.86 -30.48
N ILE A 11 -8.27 11.89 -30.24
CA ILE A 11 -8.87 11.38 -29.01
C ILE A 11 -8.53 9.89 -29.01
N LYS A 12 -7.56 9.48 -28.17
CA LYS A 12 -7.32 8.05 -27.92
C LYS A 12 -8.65 7.44 -27.49
N PRO A 13 -9.05 6.26 -28.02
CA PRO A 13 -10.25 5.59 -27.55
C PRO A 13 -10.16 5.45 -26.04
N GLN A 14 -11.20 5.93 -25.35
CA GLN A 14 -11.27 5.87 -23.90
C GLN A 14 -11.22 4.40 -23.50
N GLN A 15 -10.19 4.02 -22.78
CA GLN A 15 -10.00 2.65 -22.32
C GLN A 15 -11.18 2.28 -21.40
N GLU A 16 -11.75 1.07 -21.55
CA GLU A 16 -12.85 0.59 -20.70
C GLU A 16 -12.45 0.74 -19.22
N GLY A 17 -13.25 1.46 -18.42
CA GLY A 17 -12.98 1.67 -17.01
C GLY A 17 -13.06 0.36 -16.18
N ALA A 18 -12.44 0.33 -15.01
CA ALA A 18 -12.40 -0.86 -14.16
C ALA A 18 -13.80 -1.30 -13.68
N VAL A 19 -14.72 -0.35 -13.44
CA VAL A 19 -16.11 -0.66 -13.08
C VAL A 19 -16.81 -1.45 -14.20
N GLN A 20 -16.65 -1.04 -15.47
CA GLN A 20 -17.23 -1.75 -16.62
C GLN A 20 -16.57 -3.11 -16.81
N ARG A 21 -15.25 -3.22 -16.68
CA ARG A 21 -14.55 -4.52 -16.71
C ARG A 21 -15.08 -5.47 -15.64
N ALA A 22 -15.21 -4.98 -14.40
CA ALA A 22 -15.78 -5.77 -13.29
C ALA A 22 -17.23 -6.17 -13.54
N ALA A 23 -18.06 -5.27 -14.09
CA ALA A 23 -19.44 -5.58 -14.45
C ALA A 23 -19.52 -6.70 -15.51
N ARG A 24 -18.58 -6.73 -16.45
CA ARG A 24 -18.52 -7.73 -17.53
C ARG A 24 -17.92 -9.06 -17.05
N SER A 25 -16.78 -9.04 -16.36
CA SER A 25 -16.01 -10.23 -15.98
C SER A 25 -16.45 -10.87 -14.65
N GLY A 26 -16.97 -10.07 -13.71
CA GLY A 26 -17.17 -10.50 -12.32
C GLY A 26 -15.86 -10.59 -11.53
N GLU A 27 -14.78 -9.95 -12.02
CA GLU A 27 -13.47 -9.95 -11.38
C GLU A 27 -12.94 -8.53 -11.14
N LEU A 28 -12.24 -8.35 -10.02
CA LEU A 28 -11.33 -7.26 -9.73
C LEU A 28 -9.91 -7.83 -9.79
N VAL A 29 -9.12 -7.40 -10.75
CA VAL A 29 -7.74 -7.89 -10.92
C VAL A 29 -6.80 -7.07 -10.06
N LEU A 30 -6.31 -7.69 -8.98
CA LEU A 30 -5.33 -7.11 -8.07
C LEU A 30 -3.92 -7.53 -8.50
N SER A 31 -3.07 -6.57 -8.83
CA SER A 31 -1.62 -6.79 -9.02
C SER A 31 -0.84 -6.53 -7.73
N GLY A 32 0.36 -7.09 -7.62
CA GLY A 32 1.24 -6.84 -6.47
C GLY A 32 2.34 -7.86 -6.32
N PHE A 33 3.20 -7.65 -5.33
CA PHE A 33 4.31 -8.55 -5.03
C PHE A 33 3.85 -9.69 -4.13
N ALA A 34 4.28 -10.92 -4.42
CA ALA A 34 3.81 -12.12 -3.73
C ALA A 34 4.45 -12.37 -2.35
N ASP A 35 5.49 -11.64 -1.97
CA ASP A 35 6.26 -11.87 -0.73
C ASP A 35 6.60 -10.54 -0.02
N VAL A 36 5.55 -9.81 0.35
CA VAL A 36 5.62 -8.53 1.09
C VAL A 36 4.73 -8.58 2.33
N PRO A 37 5.14 -9.34 3.37
CA PRO A 37 4.36 -9.44 4.60
C PRO A 37 4.32 -8.09 5.35
N PRO A 38 3.21 -7.75 6.00
CA PRO A 38 1.93 -8.45 6.05
C PRO A 38 0.95 -8.01 4.96
N LEU A 39 1.41 -7.23 3.98
CA LEU A 39 0.55 -6.61 2.95
C LEU A 39 0.04 -7.62 1.94
N MET A 40 0.94 -8.38 1.32
CA MET A 40 0.61 -9.42 0.34
C MET A 40 1.54 -10.61 0.46
N MET A 41 0.96 -11.80 0.51
CA MET A 41 1.68 -13.07 0.58
C MET A 41 0.94 -14.13 -0.22
N LEU A 42 1.68 -15.07 -0.81
CA LEU A 42 1.12 -16.30 -1.36
C LEU A 42 1.49 -17.48 -0.48
N SER A 43 0.51 -18.32 -0.20
CA SER A 43 0.78 -19.63 0.41
C SER A 43 1.49 -20.55 -0.60
N PRO A 44 2.10 -21.67 -0.16
CA PRO A 44 2.66 -22.67 -1.09
C PRO A 44 1.64 -23.22 -2.09
N GLN A 45 0.35 -23.14 -1.76
CA GLN A 45 -0.76 -23.54 -2.63
C GLN A 45 -1.26 -22.40 -3.54
N GLY A 46 -0.55 -21.26 -3.56
CA GLY A 46 -0.90 -20.10 -4.39
C GLY A 46 -2.08 -19.27 -3.88
N GLN A 47 -2.53 -19.47 -2.63
CA GLN A 47 -3.62 -18.69 -2.06
C GLN A 47 -3.12 -17.33 -1.57
N PRO A 48 -3.67 -16.21 -2.06
CA PRO A 48 -3.27 -14.89 -1.63
C PRO A 48 -3.82 -14.57 -0.23
N SER A 49 -3.03 -13.83 0.54
CA SER A 49 -3.41 -13.37 1.89
C SER A 49 -2.66 -12.09 2.24
N GLY A 50 -3.15 -11.34 3.20
CA GLY A 50 -2.51 -10.10 3.65
C GLY A 50 -3.50 -8.95 3.82
N TYR A 51 -3.01 -7.85 4.37
CA TYR A 51 -3.82 -6.64 4.57
C TYR A 51 -4.25 -6.01 3.24
N GLY A 52 -3.38 -6.00 2.23
CA GLY A 52 -3.74 -5.52 0.89
C GLY A 52 -4.80 -6.39 0.21
N ILE A 53 -4.80 -7.70 0.46
CA ILE A 53 -5.86 -8.61 -0.01
C ILE A 53 -7.19 -8.30 0.69
N LEU A 54 -7.19 -8.10 2.02
CA LEU A 54 -8.39 -7.68 2.77
C LEU A 54 -8.98 -6.39 2.18
N VAL A 55 -8.15 -5.38 1.90
CA VAL A 55 -8.60 -4.13 1.30
C VAL A 55 -9.21 -4.38 -0.09
N ALA A 56 -8.56 -5.17 -0.94
CA ALA A 56 -9.08 -5.50 -2.26
C ALA A 56 -10.42 -6.27 -2.19
N GLU A 57 -10.61 -7.15 -1.20
CA GLU A 57 -11.88 -7.83 -0.95
C GLU A 57 -12.99 -6.85 -0.55
N ARG A 58 -12.69 -5.82 0.26
CA ARG A 58 -13.65 -4.74 0.59
C ARG A 58 -14.00 -3.92 -0.65
N ILE A 59 -13.03 -3.61 -1.50
CA ILE A 59 -13.26 -2.93 -2.77
C ILE A 59 -14.14 -3.78 -3.70
N ALA A 60 -13.87 -5.08 -3.81
CA ALA A 60 -14.68 -5.99 -4.61
C ALA A 60 -16.12 -6.09 -4.11
N ALA A 61 -16.34 -6.02 -2.79
CA ALA A 61 -17.68 -5.98 -2.20
C ALA A 61 -18.43 -4.68 -2.58
N GLU A 62 -17.78 -3.52 -2.53
CA GLU A 62 -18.38 -2.26 -2.99
C GLU A 62 -18.66 -2.28 -4.50
N LEU A 63 -17.75 -2.82 -5.32
CA LEU A 63 -17.98 -3.02 -6.75
C LEU A 63 -19.19 -3.92 -6.99
N SER A 64 -19.32 -5.00 -6.22
CA SER A 64 -20.46 -5.92 -6.35
C SER A 64 -21.80 -5.20 -6.15
N GLN A 65 -21.85 -4.27 -5.19
CA GLN A 65 -23.04 -3.43 -4.98
C GLN A 65 -23.26 -2.47 -6.15
N ALA A 66 -22.17 -1.79 -6.59
CA ALA A 66 -22.26 -0.80 -7.67
C ALA A 66 -22.68 -1.38 -9.01
N VAL A 67 -22.24 -2.63 -9.33
CA VAL A 67 -22.55 -3.28 -10.62
C VAL A 67 -23.73 -4.27 -10.55
N GLY A 68 -24.32 -4.52 -9.35
CA GLY A 68 -25.47 -5.38 -9.15
C GLY A 68 -25.18 -6.88 -9.36
N ARG A 69 -23.93 -7.32 -9.28
CA ARG A 69 -23.52 -8.73 -9.40
C ARG A 69 -22.27 -9.03 -8.61
N PRO A 70 -22.01 -10.29 -8.21
CA PRO A 70 -20.79 -10.65 -7.48
C PRO A 70 -19.52 -10.34 -8.28
N VAL A 71 -18.57 -9.66 -7.62
CA VAL A 71 -17.21 -9.40 -8.11
C VAL A 71 -16.23 -10.05 -7.14
N LYS A 72 -15.27 -10.82 -7.65
CA LYS A 72 -14.25 -11.52 -6.86
C LYS A 72 -12.87 -10.97 -7.15
N VAL A 73 -12.02 -10.95 -6.14
CA VAL A 73 -10.61 -10.58 -6.32
C VAL A 73 -9.89 -11.73 -7.03
N ARG A 74 -9.17 -11.38 -8.11
CA ARG A 74 -8.20 -12.26 -8.76
C ARG A 74 -6.82 -11.67 -8.59
N PHE A 75 -5.96 -12.32 -7.82
CA PHE A 75 -4.59 -11.86 -7.63
C PHE A 75 -3.71 -12.26 -8.83
N ALA A 76 -2.99 -11.27 -9.38
CA ALA A 76 -2.05 -11.42 -10.48
C ALA A 76 -0.68 -10.90 -10.03
N PRO A 77 0.19 -11.75 -9.46
CA PRO A 77 1.48 -11.32 -8.94
C PRO A 77 2.40 -10.78 -10.03
N THR A 78 3.24 -9.83 -9.66
CA THR A 78 4.29 -9.25 -10.51
C THR A 78 5.65 -9.35 -9.83
N GLY A 79 6.72 -9.33 -10.64
CA GLY A 79 8.08 -9.53 -10.14
C GLY A 79 8.83 -8.24 -9.81
N ASP A 80 8.42 -7.10 -10.37
CA ASP A 80 9.13 -5.83 -10.23
C ASP A 80 8.19 -4.61 -10.33
N PRO A 81 8.62 -3.43 -9.83
CA PRO A 81 7.79 -2.22 -9.83
C PRO A 81 7.37 -1.74 -11.22
N ALA A 82 8.25 -1.84 -12.23
CA ALA A 82 7.92 -1.38 -13.58
C ALA A 82 6.83 -2.25 -14.23
N SER A 83 6.91 -3.58 -14.04
CA SER A 83 5.88 -4.52 -14.46
C SER A 83 4.55 -4.28 -13.75
N LEU A 84 4.58 -3.90 -12.45
CA LEU A 84 3.38 -3.54 -11.71
C LEU A 84 2.71 -2.31 -12.33
N VAL A 85 3.44 -1.21 -12.49
CA VAL A 85 2.92 0.03 -13.10
C VAL A 85 2.38 -0.24 -14.51
N ASN A 86 3.13 -0.98 -15.33
CA ASN A 86 2.69 -1.34 -16.67
C ASN A 86 1.41 -2.20 -16.67
N SER A 87 1.22 -3.07 -15.68
CA SER A 87 -0.01 -3.87 -15.57
C SER A 87 -1.24 -2.99 -15.32
N ILE A 88 -1.11 -1.95 -14.51
CA ILE A 88 -2.17 -0.97 -14.20
C ILE A 88 -2.43 -0.08 -15.42
N THR A 89 -1.40 0.57 -15.95
CA THR A 89 -1.54 1.54 -17.07
C THR A 89 -2.02 0.90 -18.37
N SER A 90 -1.75 -0.39 -18.56
CA SER A 90 -2.26 -1.16 -19.72
C SER A 90 -3.63 -1.81 -19.51
N GLY A 91 -4.22 -1.69 -18.30
CA GLY A 91 -5.50 -2.32 -17.96
C GLY A 91 -5.46 -3.85 -17.81
N LYS A 92 -4.27 -4.45 -17.70
CA LYS A 92 -4.12 -5.88 -17.37
C LYS A 92 -4.46 -6.17 -15.92
N ALA A 93 -4.25 -5.20 -15.05
CA ALA A 93 -4.74 -5.18 -13.68
C ALA A 93 -5.57 -3.92 -13.45
N ASP A 94 -6.50 -3.99 -12.51
CA ASP A 94 -7.37 -2.87 -12.16
C ASP A 94 -6.77 -2.03 -11.03
N ILE A 95 -6.08 -2.70 -10.09
CA ILE A 95 -5.58 -2.07 -8.86
C ILE A 95 -4.36 -2.82 -8.33
N ALA A 96 -3.49 -2.10 -7.61
CA ALA A 96 -2.46 -2.69 -6.75
C ALA A 96 -2.45 -1.96 -5.40
N CYS A 97 -2.46 -2.69 -4.28
CA CYS A 97 -2.56 -2.11 -2.94
C CYS A 97 -1.27 -2.36 -2.13
N GLY A 98 -0.96 -1.44 -1.21
CA GLY A 98 0.21 -1.54 -0.35
C GLY A 98 1.45 -0.83 -0.89
N LEU A 99 1.27 0.21 -1.71
CA LEU A 99 2.36 1.01 -2.25
C LEU A 99 2.52 2.33 -1.48
N PRO A 100 3.77 2.77 -1.25
CA PRO A 100 4.03 4.10 -0.73
C PRO A 100 3.62 5.16 -1.75
N PHE A 101 3.05 6.27 -1.27
CA PHE A 101 2.81 7.43 -2.11
C PHE A 101 4.15 8.04 -2.56
N SER A 102 4.27 8.39 -3.83
CA SER A 102 5.31 9.26 -4.35
C SER A 102 4.80 10.09 -5.53
N TRP A 103 5.28 11.32 -5.65
CA TRP A 103 4.90 12.20 -6.75
C TRP A 103 5.33 11.66 -8.13
N GLU A 104 6.46 10.95 -8.20
CA GLU A 104 6.94 10.35 -9.45
C GLU A 104 6.00 9.25 -9.93
N LEU A 105 5.42 8.48 -9.02
CA LEU A 105 4.47 7.44 -9.35
C LEU A 105 3.09 8.03 -9.65
N ASP A 106 2.68 9.08 -8.92
CA ASP A 106 1.41 9.80 -9.13
C ASP A 106 1.30 10.46 -10.53
N MET A 107 2.44 10.70 -11.18
CA MET A 107 2.47 11.17 -12.58
C MET A 107 2.16 10.07 -13.61
N GLN A 108 1.96 8.83 -13.19
CA GLN A 108 1.73 7.67 -14.06
C GLN A 108 0.46 6.90 -13.71
N VAL A 109 0.00 7.01 -12.46
CA VAL A 109 -1.17 6.30 -11.92
C VAL A 109 -1.88 7.19 -10.92
N ASP A 110 -3.16 6.96 -10.70
CA ASP A 110 -3.91 7.60 -9.60
C ASP A 110 -3.70 6.84 -8.29
N PHE A 111 -3.64 7.57 -7.17
CA PHE A 111 -3.63 7.00 -5.82
C PHE A 111 -5.02 7.05 -5.18
N SER A 112 -5.34 6.01 -4.42
CA SER A 112 -6.50 5.99 -3.52
C SER A 112 -6.22 6.77 -2.23
N LEU A 113 -7.24 6.89 -1.37
CA LEU A 113 -7.01 7.17 0.06
C LEU A 113 -6.00 6.17 0.62
N PRO A 114 -5.15 6.59 1.56
CA PRO A 114 -4.27 5.66 2.26
C PRO A 114 -5.06 4.58 3.01
N ILE A 115 -4.55 3.36 2.96
CA ILE A 115 -5.06 2.23 3.75
C ILE A 115 -4.38 2.13 5.12
N GLY A 116 -3.37 2.97 5.35
CA GLY A 116 -2.60 3.10 6.57
C GLY A 116 -1.41 4.03 6.38
N LEU A 117 -0.67 4.25 7.46
CA LEU A 117 0.56 5.04 7.46
C LEU A 117 1.77 4.13 7.67
N SER A 118 2.86 4.41 6.98
CA SER A 118 4.16 3.77 7.15
C SER A 118 5.27 4.80 7.06
N GLY A 119 6.50 4.34 6.88
CA GLY A 119 7.64 5.23 6.68
C GLY A 119 8.93 4.46 6.54
N VAL A 120 10.00 5.18 6.22
CA VAL A 120 11.34 4.62 6.08
C VAL A 120 12.03 4.61 7.44
N ARG A 121 12.48 3.43 7.87
CA ARG A 121 13.27 3.25 9.10
C ARG A 121 14.47 2.34 8.87
N LEU A 122 15.41 2.40 9.81
CA LEU A 122 16.55 1.50 9.89
C LEU A 122 16.20 0.27 10.73
N LEU A 123 16.41 -0.92 10.20
CA LEU A 123 16.47 -2.17 10.94
C LEU A 123 17.93 -2.53 11.19
N ALA A 124 18.29 -2.77 12.44
CA ALA A 124 19.63 -3.17 12.83
C ALA A 124 19.61 -3.98 14.13
N PRO A 125 20.74 -4.62 14.54
CA PRO A 125 20.88 -5.18 15.88
C PRO A 125 20.57 -4.13 16.95
N SER A 126 19.79 -4.52 17.95
CA SER A 126 19.33 -3.65 19.04
C SER A 126 20.50 -2.93 19.70
N GLY A 127 20.39 -1.61 19.88
CA GLY A 127 21.42 -0.78 20.50
C GLY A 127 22.65 -0.49 19.65
N ARG A 128 22.71 -0.96 18.39
CA ARG A 128 23.85 -0.72 17.49
C ARG A 128 23.89 0.71 16.95
N PHE A 129 22.72 1.31 16.69
CA PHE A 129 22.54 2.65 16.17
C PHE A 129 21.53 3.40 17.03
N ASP A 130 21.77 4.71 17.19
CA ASP A 130 20.86 5.64 17.87
C ASP A 130 19.70 6.11 16.97
N GLY A 131 19.70 5.69 15.69
CA GLY A 131 18.74 6.10 14.69
C GLY A 131 19.03 7.45 14.03
N SER A 132 20.10 8.17 14.45
CA SER A 132 20.47 9.41 13.77
C SER A 132 21.10 9.14 12.40
N PRO A 133 20.89 10.01 11.40
CA PRO A 133 21.59 9.90 10.12
C PRO A 133 23.12 9.88 10.27
N ALA A 134 23.66 10.63 11.26
CA ALA A 134 25.09 10.70 11.52
C ALA A 134 25.72 9.35 11.85
N ALA A 135 24.99 8.47 12.58
CA ALA A 135 25.45 7.14 12.94
C ALA A 135 25.66 6.20 11.74
N LEU A 136 25.08 6.52 10.58
CA LEU A 136 25.16 5.73 9.35
C LEU A 136 26.37 6.08 8.48
N ALA A 137 27.15 7.14 8.82
CA ALA A 137 28.32 7.57 8.05
C ALA A 137 29.35 6.43 7.93
N GLY A 138 29.74 6.09 6.70
CA GLY A 138 30.70 5.03 6.40
C GLY A 138 30.19 3.59 6.61
N ARG A 139 28.94 3.40 7.09
CA ARG A 139 28.33 2.10 7.33
C ARG A 139 27.79 1.48 6.04
N ARG A 140 27.85 0.15 5.95
CA ARG A 140 27.24 -0.62 4.86
C ARG A 140 25.76 -0.80 5.19
N ILE A 141 24.90 -0.14 4.44
CA ILE A 141 23.46 -0.16 4.69
C ILE A 141 22.77 -0.84 3.51
N GLY A 142 22.07 -1.93 3.79
CA GLY A 142 21.24 -2.63 2.81
C GLY A 142 20.03 -1.78 2.42
N VAL A 143 19.77 -1.68 1.13
CA VAL A 143 18.62 -0.99 0.55
C VAL A 143 18.04 -1.82 -0.58
N VAL A 144 16.76 -1.66 -0.87
CA VAL A 144 16.18 -2.19 -2.10
C VAL A 144 16.49 -1.23 -3.24
N ARG A 145 16.93 -1.77 -4.36
CA ARG A 145 17.27 -1.01 -5.57
C ARG A 145 16.10 -0.15 -6.04
N GLN A 146 16.36 1.13 -6.31
CA GLN A 146 15.36 2.10 -6.78
C GLN A 146 14.15 2.27 -5.85
N SER A 147 14.33 2.01 -4.55
CA SER A 147 13.29 2.22 -3.55
C SER A 147 13.41 3.58 -2.87
N LEU A 148 12.31 4.00 -2.22
CA LEU A 148 12.31 5.19 -1.36
C LEU A 148 13.40 5.09 -0.28
N GLY A 149 13.62 3.90 0.31
CA GLY A 149 14.69 3.70 1.30
C GLY A 149 16.10 3.98 0.76
N GLU A 150 16.38 3.65 -0.51
CA GLU A 150 17.66 4.02 -1.16
C GLU A 150 17.76 5.53 -1.36
N THR A 151 16.69 6.17 -1.83
CA THR A 151 16.63 7.61 -2.06
C THR A 151 16.83 8.37 -0.76
N GLU A 152 16.11 7.99 0.30
CA GLU A 152 16.22 8.60 1.63
C GLU A 152 17.62 8.44 2.23
N LEU A 153 18.21 7.24 2.16
CA LEU A 153 19.57 7.03 2.64
C LEU A 153 20.59 7.96 1.97
N ARG A 154 20.50 8.09 0.65
CA ARG A 154 21.42 8.95 -0.13
C ARG A 154 21.24 10.43 0.19
N GLY A 155 19.99 10.87 0.41
CA GLY A 155 19.66 12.25 0.76
C GLY A 155 20.12 12.63 2.16
N MET A 156 19.77 11.82 3.17
CA MET A 156 20.04 12.13 4.58
C MET A 156 21.49 11.84 5.02
N GLN A 157 22.18 10.88 4.37
CA GLN A 157 23.56 10.51 4.74
C GLN A 157 24.40 10.10 3.51
N PRO A 158 24.94 11.08 2.76
CA PRO A 158 25.73 10.80 1.55
C PRO A 158 27.04 10.01 1.80
N LYS A 159 27.52 9.96 3.06
CA LYS A 159 28.71 9.20 3.44
C LYS A 159 28.40 7.74 3.80
N ALA A 160 27.15 7.35 3.88
CA ALA A 160 26.77 5.94 4.02
C ALA A 160 27.20 5.15 2.77
N LYS A 161 27.37 3.83 2.93
CA LYS A 161 27.71 2.92 1.83
C LYS A 161 26.50 2.04 1.52
N PRO A 162 25.61 2.46 0.59
CA PRO A 162 24.45 1.66 0.23
C PRO A 162 24.87 0.37 -0.47
N VAL A 163 24.28 -0.74 -0.06
CA VAL A 163 24.40 -2.05 -0.71
C VAL A 163 23.02 -2.43 -1.23
N ALA A 164 22.86 -2.46 -2.55
CA ALA A 164 21.57 -2.64 -3.19
C ALA A 164 21.19 -4.12 -3.35
N PHE A 165 19.96 -4.45 -2.95
CA PHE A 165 19.33 -5.77 -3.07
C PHE A 165 18.05 -5.68 -3.91
N ASP A 166 17.56 -6.82 -4.35
CA ASP A 166 16.33 -6.87 -5.15
C ASP A 166 15.06 -6.80 -4.29
N ASN A 167 15.16 -7.17 -2.99
CA ASN A 167 14.07 -7.07 -2.03
C ASN A 167 14.59 -6.98 -0.59
N LEU A 168 13.70 -6.58 0.36
CA LEU A 168 14.05 -6.42 1.77
C LEU A 168 14.45 -7.75 2.43
N LYS A 169 13.87 -8.87 2.03
CA LYS A 169 14.21 -10.19 2.55
C LYS A 169 15.68 -10.55 2.29
N ALA A 170 16.17 -10.29 1.08
CA ALA A 170 17.58 -10.48 0.73
C ALA A 170 18.51 -9.53 1.52
N ALA A 171 18.10 -8.27 1.70
CA ALA A 171 18.83 -7.29 2.50
C ALA A 171 18.93 -7.70 3.97
N VAL A 172 17.83 -8.17 4.57
CA VAL A 172 17.79 -8.67 5.95
C VAL A 172 18.67 -9.93 6.12
N ALA A 173 18.61 -10.86 5.17
CA ALA A 173 19.49 -12.03 5.19
C ALA A 173 20.98 -11.64 5.11
N ALA A 174 21.33 -10.64 4.29
CA ALA A 174 22.69 -10.11 4.21
C ALA A 174 23.15 -9.43 5.51
N MET A 175 22.22 -8.76 6.22
CA MET A 175 22.50 -8.19 7.54
C MET A 175 22.76 -9.30 8.58
N GLN A 176 21.98 -10.37 8.59
CA GLN A 176 22.20 -11.50 9.47
C GLN A 176 23.55 -12.19 9.19
N ALA A 177 23.97 -12.26 7.92
CA ALA A 177 25.28 -12.77 7.51
C ALA A 177 26.45 -11.79 7.79
N GLY A 178 26.18 -10.59 8.35
CA GLY A 178 27.21 -9.58 8.61
C GLY A 178 27.73 -8.85 7.36
N SER A 179 27.11 -9.04 6.21
CA SER A 179 27.51 -8.39 4.95
C SER A 179 27.14 -6.90 4.93
N VAL A 180 26.07 -6.50 5.62
CA VAL A 180 25.68 -5.13 5.86
C VAL A 180 25.46 -4.87 7.35
N ASP A 181 25.54 -3.60 7.76
CA ASP A 181 25.49 -3.21 9.17
C ASP A 181 24.06 -2.94 9.66
N GLY A 182 23.15 -2.69 8.74
CA GLY A 182 21.72 -2.46 8.93
C GLY A 182 21.00 -2.46 7.58
N VAL A 183 19.68 -2.37 7.61
CA VAL A 183 18.82 -2.32 6.42
C VAL A 183 17.86 -1.14 6.56
N ILE A 184 17.78 -0.29 5.55
CA ILE A 184 16.78 0.79 5.46
C ILE A 184 15.67 0.37 4.51
N GLY A 185 14.42 0.56 4.93
CA GLY A 185 13.26 0.23 4.14
C GLY A 185 11.93 0.57 4.82
N ASP A 186 10.84 0.14 4.22
CA ASP A 186 9.49 0.31 4.74
C ASP A 186 9.34 -0.35 6.13
N THR A 187 8.85 0.42 7.09
CA THR A 187 8.68 0.03 8.48
C THR A 187 7.78 -1.20 8.63
N ILE A 188 6.65 -1.21 7.91
CA ILE A 188 5.65 -2.28 7.99
C ILE A 188 6.24 -3.58 7.45
N VAL A 189 6.93 -3.51 6.31
CA VAL A 189 7.54 -4.68 5.67
C VAL A 189 8.70 -5.22 6.51
N LEU A 190 9.58 -4.35 7.02
CA LEU A 190 10.70 -4.75 7.89
C LEU A 190 10.19 -5.41 9.18
N ALA A 191 9.20 -4.82 9.86
CA ALA A 191 8.60 -5.40 11.06
C ALA A 191 7.95 -6.76 10.77
N GLY A 192 7.23 -6.87 9.65
CA GLY A 192 6.62 -8.11 9.20
C GLY A 192 7.65 -9.21 8.95
N LEU A 193 8.76 -8.90 8.28
CA LEU A 193 9.86 -9.84 8.02
C LEU A 193 10.53 -10.32 9.30
N VAL A 194 10.85 -9.39 10.22
CA VAL A 194 11.48 -9.72 11.52
C VAL A 194 10.62 -10.73 12.29
N ARG A 195 9.32 -10.49 12.35
CA ARG A 195 8.42 -11.35 13.11
C ARG A 195 8.13 -12.67 12.40
N GLN A 196 7.91 -12.65 11.08
CA GLN A 196 7.68 -13.86 10.29
C GLN A 196 8.87 -14.83 10.36
N GLN A 197 10.09 -14.29 10.36
CA GLN A 197 11.31 -15.10 10.40
C GLN A 197 11.80 -15.39 11.83
N GLY A 198 11.12 -14.86 12.87
CA GLY A 198 11.50 -15.06 14.26
C GLY A 198 12.90 -14.54 14.58
N LEU A 199 13.24 -13.31 14.15
CA LEU A 199 14.57 -12.71 14.29
C LEU A 199 14.67 -11.87 15.58
N PRO A 200 15.07 -12.45 16.73
CA PRO A 200 15.23 -11.70 17.96
C PRO A 200 16.46 -10.79 17.90
N GLY A 201 16.47 -9.77 18.76
CA GLY A 201 17.63 -8.89 18.92
C GLY A 201 17.79 -7.84 17.80
N LEU A 202 16.79 -7.68 16.94
CA LEU A 202 16.72 -6.59 15.96
C LEU A 202 15.76 -5.51 16.44
N ALA A 203 16.05 -4.26 16.10
CA ALA A 203 15.21 -3.10 16.40
C ALA A 203 15.08 -2.18 15.19
N LEU A 204 13.92 -1.57 15.07
CA LEU A 204 13.66 -0.47 14.15
C LEU A 204 13.99 0.85 14.83
N SER A 205 14.76 1.69 14.17
CA SER A 205 15.11 3.04 14.65
C SER A 205 15.12 4.05 13.48
N PRO A 206 14.94 5.37 13.76
CA PRO A 206 14.50 5.98 15.02
C PRO A 206 13.01 5.66 15.32
N ASP A 207 12.47 6.12 16.45
CA ASP A 207 11.05 5.94 16.78
C ASP A 207 10.12 6.62 15.77
N PHE A 208 10.48 7.81 15.31
CA PHE A 208 9.83 8.47 14.18
C PHE A 208 10.58 8.13 12.89
N PRO A 209 9.88 7.73 11.82
CA PRO A 209 10.54 7.39 10.56
C PRO A 209 11.28 8.58 9.95
N TYR A 210 12.33 8.31 9.18
CA TYR A 210 13.07 9.33 8.43
C TYR A 210 12.16 10.05 7.43
N GLU A 211 11.29 9.29 6.79
CA GLU A 211 10.23 9.75 5.90
C GLU A 211 8.96 9.02 6.26
N ALA A 212 7.83 9.75 6.44
CA ALA A 212 6.52 9.19 6.70
C ALA A 212 5.62 9.37 5.48
N TYR A 213 4.86 8.33 5.14
CA TYR A 213 3.98 8.35 3.96
C TYR A 213 2.71 7.52 4.17
N GLY A 214 1.69 7.85 3.37
CA GLY A 214 0.51 7.02 3.22
C GLY A 214 0.83 5.77 2.40
N VAL A 215 0.37 4.62 2.87
CA VAL A 215 0.35 3.39 2.07
C VAL A 215 -1.01 3.31 1.42
N SER A 216 -1.04 3.25 0.09
CA SER A 216 -2.27 3.39 -0.70
C SER A 216 -2.44 2.26 -1.71
N CYS A 217 -3.59 2.24 -2.38
CA CYS A 217 -3.75 1.50 -3.61
C CYS A 217 -3.49 2.44 -4.81
N VAL A 218 -2.96 1.89 -5.90
CA VAL A 218 -2.79 2.58 -7.18
C VAL A 218 -3.72 1.97 -8.22
N LEU A 219 -4.22 2.82 -9.11
CA LEU A 219 -5.15 2.50 -10.19
C LEU A 219 -4.82 3.31 -11.44
N ALA A 220 -5.41 2.97 -12.58
CA ALA A 220 -5.19 3.72 -13.81
C ALA A 220 -5.70 5.16 -13.68
N GLU A 221 -4.95 6.11 -14.27
CA GLU A 221 -5.37 7.51 -14.35
C GLU A 221 -6.71 7.66 -15.08
N ASN A 222 -7.42 8.72 -14.75
CA ASN A 222 -8.68 9.12 -15.39
C ASN A 222 -9.85 8.14 -15.22
N ASP A 223 -9.77 7.19 -14.26
CA ASP A 223 -10.90 6.32 -13.87
C ASP A 223 -11.51 6.80 -12.53
N SER A 224 -12.07 8.01 -12.54
CA SER A 224 -12.66 8.62 -11.34
C SER A 224 -13.84 7.82 -10.80
N ALA A 225 -14.60 7.13 -11.64
CA ALA A 225 -15.69 6.26 -11.20
C ALA A 225 -15.17 5.10 -10.34
N PHE A 226 -14.12 4.44 -10.79
CA PHE A 226 -13.49 3.37 -10.03
C PHE A 226 -12.79 3.90 -8.77
N ARG A 227 -12.03 5.00 -8.87
CA ARG A 227 -11.39 5.64 -7.72
C ARG A 227 -12.38 6.00 -6.61
N ASN A 228 -13.57 6.49 -6.96
CA ASN A 228 -14.60 6.79 -5.98
C ASN A 228 -15.09 5.54 -5.25
N VAL A 229 -15.29 4.42 -5.95
CA VAL A 229 -15.66 3.13 -5.32
C VAL A 229 -14.54 2.64 -4.40
N VAL A 230 -13.28 2.71 -4.84
CA VAL A 230 -12.10 2.33 -4.06
C VAL A 230 -12.02 3.16 -2.78
N ASN A 231 -12.13 4.49 -2.89
CA ASN A 231 -12.05 5.40 -1.75
C ASN A 231 -13.21 5.19 -0.77
N LEU A 232 -14.42 4.94 -1.26
CA LEU A 232 -15.57 4.62 -0.42
C LEU A 232 -15.35 3.32 0.37
N ALA A 233 -14.84 2.27 -0.29
CA ALA A 233 -14.53 0.99 0.36
C ALA A 233 -13.47 1.15 1.46
N ILE A 234 -12.40 1.90 1.16
CA ILE A 234 -11.33 2.18 2.13
C ILE A 234 -11.89 3.00 3.31
N ALA A 235 -12.59 4.10 3.04
CA ALA A 235 -13.13 4.93 4.10
C ALA A 235 -14.10 4.15 5.02
N ARG A 236 -14.95 3.28 4.45
CA ARG A 236 -15.84 2.40 5.24
C ARG A 236 -15.06 1.38 6.08
N LEU A 237 -13.97 0.83 5.55
CA LEU A 237 -13.11 -0.09 6.31
C LEU A 237 -12.47 0.64 7.50
N LEU A 238 -11.88 1.82 7.28
CA LEU A 238 -11.22 2.59 8.33
C LEU A 238 -12.23 3.08 9.37
N GLN A 239 -13.36 3.65 8.93
CA GLN A 239 -14.41 4.12 9.81
C GLN A 239 -15.03 2.96 10.62
N GLY A 240 -15.31 1.83 10.00
CA GLY A 240 -15.83 0.64 10.68
C GLY A 240 -14.90 0.13 11.79
N TYR A 241 -13.58 0.25 11.61
CA TYR A 241 -12.61 -0.03 12.66
C TYR A 241 -12.71 0.98 13.80
N LEU A 242 -12.80 2.28 13.49
CA LEU A 242 -12.93 3.36 14.47
C LEU A 242 -14.25 3.28 15.24
N ASP A 243 -15.32 2.85 14.59
CA ASP A 243 -16.64 2.62 15.22
C ASP A 243 -16.68 1.33 16.05
N GLY A 244 -15.62 0.52 16.04
CA GLY A 244 -15.53 -0.73 16.78
C GLY A 244 -16.40 -1.85 16.21
N GLN A 245 -16.69 -1.84 14.89
CA GLN A 245 -17.45 -2.92 14.26
C GLN A 245 -16.71 -4.26 14.39
N PRO A 246 -17.28 -5.29 15.06
CA PRO A 246 -16.53 -6.49 15.45
C PRO A 246 -15.83 -7.22 14.32
N ASP A 247 -16.53 -7.39 13.18
CA ASP A 247 -15.99 -8.08 12.00
C ASP A 247 -14.83 -7.29 11.38
N THR A 248 -14.95 -5.95 11.35
CA THR A 248 -13.91 -5.08 10.81
C THR A 248 -12.69 -5.04 11.72
N VAL A 249 -12.90 -4.89 13.04
CA VAL A 249 -11.82 -4.91 14.03
C VAL A 249 -11.06 -6.24 13.97
N THR A 250 -11.78 -7.36 13.93
CA THR A 250 -11.19 -8.70 13.84
C THR A 250 -10.38 -8.86 12.54
N ALA A 251 -10.94 -8.45 11.40
CA ALA A 251 -10.28 -8.56 10.10
C ALA A 251 -9.00 -7.71 10.01
N VAL A 252 -9.02 -6.47 10.50
CA VAL A 252 -7.86 -5.58 10.51
C VAL A 252 -6.81 -6.06 11.53
N ASN A 253 -7.23 -6.40 12.76
CA ASN A 253 -6.32 -6.86 13.82
C ASN A 253 -5.59 -8.15 13.47
N ARG A 254 -6.15 -8.98 12.61
CA ARG A 254 -5.46 -10.17 12.08
C ARG A 254 -4.15 -9.81 11.41
N TRP A 255 -4.04 -8.64 10.77
CA TRP A 255 -2.87 -8.23 9.99
C TRP A 255 -2.04 -7.16 10.68
N LEU A 256 -2.68 -6.20 11.35
CA LEU A 256 -2.04 -5.04 11.94
C LEU A 256 -2.00 -5.10 13.48
N GLY A 257 -2.94 -5.78 14.11
CA GLY A 257 -3.22 -5.75 15.54
C GLY A 257 -2.15 -6.40 16.43
N PRO A 258 -2.35 -6.37 17.75
CA PRO A 258 -1.34 -6.79 18.73
C PRO A 258 -0.85 -8.24 18.59
N ALA A 259 -1.72 -9.14 18.14
CA ALA A 259 -1.38 -10.55 17.90
C ALA A 259 -0.84 -10.83 16.49
N SER A 260 -0.83 -9.82 15.60
CA SER A 260 -0.35 -9.97 14.23
C SER A 260 1.18 -9.92 14.10
N ALA A 261 1.66 -10.10 12.88
CA ALA A 261 3.09 -9.92 12.57
C ALA A 261 3.61 -8.50 12.82
N LEU A 262 2.75 -7.46 12.78
CA LEU A 262 3.16 -6.10 13.12
C LEU A 262 3.13 -5.81 14.62
N GLY A 263 2.21 -6.44 15.36
CA GLY A 263 2.08 -6.25 16.79
C GLY A 263 1.69 -4.82 17.19
N LEU A 264 0.98 -4.08 16.31
CA LEU A 264 0.60 -2.71 16.62
C LEU A 264 -0.47 -2.69 17.71
N PRO A 265 -0.35 -1.81 18.72
CA PRO A 265 -1.44 -1.59 19.66
C PRO A 265 -2.64 -0.97 18.92
N GLU A 266 -3.85 -1.32 19.36
CA GLU A 266 -5.08 -0.80 18.72
C GLU A 266 -5.14 0.73 18.70
N SER A 267 -4.60 1.39 19.74
CA SER A 267 -4.49 2.85 19.79
C SER A 267 -3.67 3.44 18.64
N ALA A 268 -2.58 2.76 18.21
CA ALA A 268 -1.76 3.21 17.09
C ALA A 268 -2.50 3.01 15.75
N ILE A 269 -3.23 1.90 15.60
CA ILE A 269 -4.06 1.66 14.41
C ILE A 269 -5.15 2.73 14.32
N ARG A 270 -5.85 2.99 15.42
CA ARG A 270 -6.89 4.04 15.49
C ARG A 270 -6.34 5.41 15.12
N ALA A 271 -5.23 5.83 15.74
CA ALA A 271 -4.59 7.11 15.43
C ALA A 271 -4.20 7.23 13.95
N SER A 272 -3.67 6.16 13.35
CA SER A 272 -3.36 6.10 11.92
C SER A 272 -4.60 6.28 11.05
N PHE A 273 -5.69 5.58 11.37
CA PHE A 273 -6.94 5.64 10.59
C PHE A 273 -7.65 6.98 10.75
N GLU A 274 -7.65 7.54 11.97
CA GLU A 274 -8.15 8.89 12.25
C GLU A 274 -7.38 9.93 11.42
N ALA A 275 -6.05 9.86 11.40
CA ALA A 275 -5.21 10.77 10.62
C ALA A 275 -5.52 10.71 9.11
N VAL A 276 -5.77 9.51 8.56
CA VAL A 276 -6.19 9.35 7.16
C VAL A 276 -7.55 10.00 6.90
N LEU A 277 -8.52 9.77 7.78
CA LEU A 277 -9.88 10.26 7.58
C LEU A 277 -10.07 11.76 7.91
N LEU A 278 -9.16 12.37 8.67
CA LEU A 278 -9.21 13.82 8.93
C LEU A 278 -9.11 14.68 7.65
N GLY A 279 -8.50 14.14 6.60
CA GLY A 279 -8.37 14.82 5.30
C GLY A 279 -9.55 14.61 4.35
N VAL A 280 -10.57 13.83 4.75
CA VAL A 280 -11.75 13.53 3.93
C VAL A 280 -13.03 13.80 4.71
N GLU A 281 -14.14 14.05 3.98
CA GLU A 281 -15.44 14.22 4.61
C GLU A 281 -15.87 12.95 5.36
N THR A 282 -16.43 13.11 6.55
CA THR A 282 -16.92 11.99 7.36
C THR A 282 -18.04 11.26 6.59
N ILE A 283 -17.81 10.00 6.25
CA ILE A 283 -18.84 9.16 5.62
C ILE A 283 -19.79 8.68 6.71
N ARG A 284 -20.95 9.31 6.81
CA ARG A 284 -22.06 8.82 7.65
C ARG A 284 -22.85 7.79 6.84
N PRO A 285 -23.11 6.59 7.38
CA PRO A 285 -24.06 5.68 6.74
C PRO A 285 -25.41 6.39 6.63
N VAL A 286 -25.99 6.41 5.44
CA VAL A 286 -27.40 6.78 5.29
C VAL A 286 -28.18 5.66 5.95
N LEU A 287 -28.72 5.92 7.14
CA LEU A 287 -29.62 4.98 7.78
C LEU A 287 -30.83 4.82 6.84
N GLU A 288 -31.04 3.62 6.33
CA GLU A 288 -32.24 3.27 5.59
C GLU A 288 -33.46 3.64 6.48
N GLY A 289 -34.15 4.71 6.14
CA GLY A 289 -35.32 5.20 6.88
C GLY A 289 -35.46 6.72 7.01
N GLN A 290 -34.45 7.53 6.74
CA GLN A 290 -34.59 9.00 6.82
C GLN A 290 -34.93 9.69 5.50
N ALA A 291 -35.09 8.97 4.40
CA ALA A 291 -35.42 9.54 3.07
C ALA A 291 -36.93 9.88 2.90
N ALA A 292 -37.76 9.70 3.91
CA ALA A 292 -39.23 9.84 3.76
C ALA A 292 -39.89 10.96 4.56
N SER A 293 -39.18 11.89 5.19
CA SER A 293 -39.82 12.93 6.04
C SER A 293 -39.57 14.40 5.67
N SER A 294 -39.03 14.70 4.47
CA SER A 294 -38.90 16.10 4.00
C SER A 294 -39.87 16.47 2.87
N GLY A 295 -41.10 15.99 2.97
CA GLY A 295 -42.17 16.34 2.06
C GLY A 295 -43.48 16.66 2.78
N ARG A 296 -43.56 17.84 3.39
CA ARG A 296 -44.81 18.59 3.62
C ARG A 296 -44.50 20.04 3.83
#